data_41895737fa0764da29e16c42ee5cc2be
#
_entry.id   41895737fa0764da29e16c42ee5cc2be
#
_cell.length_a   1.000
_cell.length_b   1.000
_cell.length_c   1.000
_cell.angle_alpha   90.00
_cell.angle_beta   90.00
_cell.angle_gamma   90.00
#
_symmetry.space_group_name_H-M   'P 1'
#
loop_
_entity.id
_entity.type
_entity.pdbx_description
1 polymer ?
#
loop_
_entity_poly.entity_id
_entity_poly.type
_entity_poly.pdbx_seq_one_letter_code
_entity_poly.pdbx_strand_id
1 'polypeptide(L)'
;PLEKKYFYAIYNFITKELYTSKSGDVDYEGRTGAASLWLSTLAEKCEAGEILYDLRIKENHAADEHKAGLTLAFPPEEKVGGERTFLPNFRQGDAIILYERNSDTDNVTNKMVFKGNIEYLTDHEVGIRLRATQQNPSVLPARSLYAIEHDTMDTTFRSMYQGLYAYLSATQERRDLLLSQ
;
A
#
# COMPACT_ATOMS: atom_id res chain seq x y z
N PRO A 1 -16.87 35.15 -0.01
CA PRO A 1 -15.44 35.37 0.27
C PRO A 1 -14.87 34.43 1.31
N LEU A 2 -15.52 34.22 2.49
CA LEU A 2 -15.01 33.35 3.55
C LEU A 2 -15.07 31.88 3.12
N GLU A 3 -16.18 31.43 2.52
CA GLU A 3 -16.35 30.09 1.99
C GLU A 3 -15.27 29.71 0.98
N LYS A 4 -14.92 30.63 0.07
CA LYS A 4 -13.82 30.41 -0.88
C LYS A 4 -12.49 30.25 -0.18
N LYS A 5 -12.20 31.09 0.82
CA LYS A 5 -10.95 31.00 1.59
C LYS A 5 -10.86 29.64 2.31
N TYR A 6 -11.96 29.23 2.95
CA TYR A 6 -12.05 27.94 3.63
C TYR A 6 -11.80 26.78 2.65
N PHE A 7 -12.54 26.75 1.51
CA PHE A 7 -12.38 25.72 0.52
C PHE A 7 -10.93 25.58 0.02
N TYR A 8 -10.31 26.70 -0.40
CA TYR A 8 -8.94 26.67 -0.89
C TYR A 8 -7.92 26.32 0.18
N ALA A 9 -8.12 26.75 1.43
CA ALA A 9 -7.25 26.39 2.52
C ALA A 9 -7.27 24.88 2.77
N ILE A 10 -8.46 24.27 2.85
CA ILE A 10 -8.61 22.82 3.07
C ILE A 10 -8.14 22.03 1.84
N TYR A 11 -8.47 22.45 0.63
CA TYR A 11 -8.00 21.81 -0.60
C TYR A 11 -6.47 21.78 -0.68
N ASN A 12 -5.83 22.92 -0.44
CA ASN A 12 -4.36 23.03 -0.45
C ASN A 12 -3.73 22.18 0.67
N PHE A 13 -4.33 22.17 1.85
CA PHE A 13 -3.89 21.32 2.96
C PHE A 13 -3.94 19.84 2.57
N ILE A 14 -5.10 19.34 2.11
CA ILE A 14 -5.26 17.92 1.71
C ILE A 14 -4.26 17.57 0.61
N THR A 15 -4.10 18.44 -0.39
CA THR A 15 -3.22 18.20 -1.54
C THR A 15 -1.74 18.17 -1.11
N LYS A 16 -1.33 19.09 -0.24
CA LYS A 16 0.03 19.13 0.29
C LYS A 16 0.32 17.89 1.14
N GLU A 17 -0.57 17.53 2.05
CA GLU A 17 -0.43 16.33 2.90
C GLU A 17 -0.38 15.05 2.07
N LEU A 18 -1.23 14.92 1.05
CA LEU A 18 -1.19 13.78 0.13
C LEU A 18 0.14 13.70 -0.60
N TYR A 19 0.64 14.83 -1.10
CA TYR A 19 1.92 14.89 -1.78
C TYR A 19 3.06 14.52 -0.83
N THR A 20 3.12 15.14 0.34
CA THR A 20 4.16 14.89 1.35
C THR A 20 4.14 13.44 1.84
N SER A 21 2.97 12.85 2.05
CA SER A 21 2.86 11.45 2.47
C SER A 21 3.40 10.47 1.43
N LYS A 22 3.35 10.84 0.14
CA LYS A 22 3.84 10.00 -0.97
C LYS A 22 5.32 10.24 -1.29
N SER A 23 5.72 11.49 -1.39
CA SER A 23 7.06 11.87 -1.85
C SER A 23 8.07 12.13 -0.71
N GLY A 24 7.58 12.22 0.53
CA GLY A 24 8.39 12.66 1.67
C GLY A 24 8.49 14.18 1.79
N ASP A 25 9.00 14.65 2.91
CA ASP A 25 9.26 16.07 3.11
C ASP A 25 10.55 16.47 2.38
N VAL A 26 10.45 17.51 1.54
CA VAL A 26 11.57 18.00 0.72
C VAL A 26 12.69 18.59 1.56
N ASP A 27 12.34 19.06 2.78
CA ASP A 27 13.26 19.75 3.69
C ASP A 27 13.99 18.80 4.66
N TYR A 28 13.72 17.48 4.58
CA TYR A 28 14.36 16.49 5.45
C TYR A 28 15.41 15.68 4.68
N GLU A 29 16.66 15.66 5.18
CA GLU A 29 17.77 14.90 4.59
C GLU A 29 17.54 13.37 4.60
N GLY A 30 16.44 12.89 5.20
CA GLY A 30 16.00 11.50 5.22
C GLY A 30 14.86 11.23 4.24
N ARG A 31 14.88 10.11 3.57
CA ARG A 31 13.79 9.64 2.70
C ARG A 31 12.60 9.24 3.57
N THR A 32 11.57 10.09 3.68
CA THR A 32 10.46 9.93 4.63
C THR A 32 9.11 9.56 4.01
N GLY A 33 8.99 9.45 2.70
CA GLY A 33 7.72 9.11 2.06
C GLY A 33 7.62 7.64 1.64
N ALA A 34 6.42 7.09 1.55
CA ALA A 34 6.22 5.71 1.11
C ALA A 34 6.78 5.45 -0.30
N ALA A 35 6.70 6.43 -1.20
CA ALA A 35 7.34 6.33 -2.52
C ALA A 35 8.88 6.23 -2.41
N SER A 36 9.49 6.82 -1.40
CA SER A 36 10.93 6.68 -1.17
C SER A 36 11.29 5.28 -0.67
N LEU A 37 10.43 4.65 0.14
CA LEU A 37 10.59 3.27 0.56
C LEU A 37 10.52 2.32 -0.64
N TRP A 38 9.63 2.56 -1.61
CA TRP A 38 9.56 1.73 -2.82
C TRP A 38 10.82 1.80 -3.69
N LEU A 39 11.56 2.92 -3.63
CA LEU A 39 12.82 3.12 -4.36
C LEU A 39 14.06 2.70 -3.56
N SER A 40 13.91 2.37 -2.28
CA SER A 40 14.99 1.88 -1.43
C SER A 40 15.51 0.53 -1.91
N THR A 41 16.76 0.23 -1.58
CA THR A 41 17.37 -1.06 -1.88
C THR A 41 16.71 -2.19 -1.08
N LEU A 42 16.84 -3.43 -1.55
CA LEU A 42 16.34 -4.58 -0.81
C LEU A 42 16.91 -4.65 0.61
N ALA A 43 18.20 -4.36 0.78
CA ALA A 43 18.86 -4.38 2.09
C ALA A 43 18.23 -3.36 3.05
N GLU A 44 18.00 -2.11 2.60
CA GLU A 44 17.34 -1.07 3.40
C GLU A 44 15.90 -1.48 3.78
N LYS A 45 15.16 -2.08 2.83
CA LYS A 45 13.80 -2.55 3.08
C LYS A 45 13.76 -3.71 4.09
N CYS A 46 14.72 -4.62 4.00
CA CYS A 46 14.87 -5.73 4.93
C CYS A 46 15.22 -5.22 6.34
N GLU A 47 16.17 -4.32 6.46
CA GLU A 47 16.57 -3.72 7.74
C GLU A 47 15.40 -2.98 8.40
N ALA A 48 14.59 -2.27 7.61
CA ALA A 48 13.38 -1.61 8.09
C ALA A 48 12.21 -2.57 8.37
N GLY A 49 12.27 -3.83 7.93
CA GLY A 49 11.16 -4.79 8.04
C GLY A 49 9.98 -4.50 7.11
N GLU A 50 10.19 -3.71 6.04
CA GLU A 50 9.14 -3.17 5.16
C GLU A 50 8.89 -4.01 3.90
N ILE A 51 9.51 -5.19 3.80
CA ILE A 51 9.33 -6.10 2.66
C ILE A 51 9.26 -7.56 3.10
N LEU A 52 8.33 -8.31 2.50
CA LEU A 52 8.35 -9.76 2.44
C LEU A 52 8.72 -10.14 1.01
N TYR A 53 9.73 -10.98 0.79
CA TYR A 53 10.24 -11.29 -0.55
C TYR A 53 10.56 -12.78 -0.72
N ASP A 54 10.86 -13.16 -1.96
CA ASP A 54 11.07 -14.54 -2.39
C ASP A 54 9.87 -15.45 -2.11
N LEU A 55 8.68 -14.86 -2.07
CA LEU A 55 7.43 -15.57 -1.82
C LEU A 55 7.02 -16.39 -3.03
N ARG A 56 6.44 -17.58 -2.80
CA ARG A 56 5.86 -18.44 -3.84
C ARG A 56 4.38 -18.62 -3.63
N ILE A 57 3.60 -18.53 -4.71
CA ILE A 57 2.16 -18.82 -4.65
C ILE A 57 1.98 -20.31 -4.32
N LYS A 58 1.33 -20.58 -3.19
CA LYS A 58 0.91 -21.91 -2.72
C LYS A 58 -0.52 -22.20 -3.16
N GLU A 59 -1.41 -21.21 -3.00
CA GLU A 59 -2.81 -21.29 -3.41
C GLU A 59 -3.20 -20.01 -4.15
N ASN A 60 -3.93 -20.15 -5.25
CA ASN A 60 -4.37 -19.02 -6.06
C ASN A 60 -5.90 -19.04 -6.23
N HIS A 61 -6.56 -18.15 -5.51
CA HIS A 61 -7.99 -17.88 -5.61
C HIS A 61 -8.26 -16.45 -6.13
N ALA A 62 -7.32 -15.89 -6.90
CA ALA A 62 -7.40 -14.52 -7.39
C ALA A 62 -8.60 -14.26 -8.32
N ALA A 63 -9.13 -15.29 -8.96
CA ALA A 63 -10.31 -15.21 -9.83
C ALA A 63 -11.66 -15.37 -9.10
N ASP A 64 -11.65 -15.68 -7.80
CA ASP A 64 -12.88 -15.82 -7.03
C ASP A 64 -13.57 -14.46 -6.85
N GLU A 65 -14.80 -14.34 -7.35
CA GLU A 65 -15.57 -13.09 -7.30
C GLU A 65 -15.96 -12.67 -5.89
N HIS A 66 -16.08 -13.61 -4.97
CA HIS A 66 -16.49 -13.35 -3.60
C HIS A 66 -15.30 -13.21 -2.66
N LYS A 67 -14.23 -13.94 -2.93
CA LYS A 67 -13.06 -14.02 -2.06
C LYS A 67 -11.76 -14.10 -2.85
N ALA A 68 -11.50 -13.10 -3.70
CA ALA A 68 -10.23 -13.03 -4.40
C ALA A 68 -9.05 -12.98 -3.42
N GLY A 69 -8.15 -13.94 -3.50
CA GLY A 69 -7.03 -14.01 -2.57
C GLY A 69 -5.93 -14.96 -3.01
N LEU A 70 -4.82 -14.91 -2.31
CA LEU A 70 -3.65 -15.75 -2.53
C LEU A 70 -3.10 -16.21 -1.17
N THR A 71 -2.58 -17.42 -1.14
CA THR A 71 -1.67 -17.89 -0.09
C THR A 71 -0.27 -17.98 -0.69
N LEU A 72 0.69 -17.27 -0.06
CA LEU A 72 2.09 -17.29 -0.48
C LEU A 72 2.94 -17.90 0.62
N ALA A 73 3.78 -18.87 0.25
CA ALA A 73 4.74 -19.50 1.14
C ALA A 73 6.06 -18.70 1.18
N PHE A 74 6.65 -18.62 2.36
CA PHE A 74 8.00 -18.11 2.54
C PHE A 74 9.04 -19.10 2.00
N PRO A 75 10.24 -18.62 1.61
CA PRO A 75 11.32 -19.51 1.23
C PRO A 75 11.71 -20.41 2.41
N PRO A 76 12.16 -21.66 2.15
CA PRO A 76 12.68 -22.54 3.18
C PRO A 76 13.84 -21.88 3.94
N GLU A 77 13.91 -22.05 5.25
CA GLU A 77 14.93 -21.45 6.14
C GLU A 77 16.36 -21.74 5.71
N GLU A 78 16.62 -22.92 5.10
CA GLU A 78 17.94 -23.33 4.60
C GLU A 78 18.49 -22.40 3.49
N LYS A 79 17.64 -21.64 2.79
CA LYS A 79 18.07 -20.70 1.74
C LYS A 79 18.39 -19.30 2.26
N VAL A 80 18.03 -18.99 3.48
CA VAL A 80 18.21 -17.66 4.10
C VAL A 80 19.41 -17.64 5.04
N GLY A 81 20.41 -18.50 4.87
CA GLY A 81 21.72 -18.41 5.51
C GLY A 81 21.75 -18.14 7.03
N GLY A 82 20.81 -18.70 7.81
CA GLY A 82 20.66 -18.46 9.23
C GLY A 82 19.30 -17.85 9.59
N GLU A 83 18.99 -17.76 10.87
CA GLU A 83 17.79 -17.14 11.40
C GLU A 83 17.43 -15.88 10.64
N ARG A 84 16.16 -15.68 10.29
CA ARG A 84 15.70 -14.41 9.74
C ARG A 84 16.15 -13.28 10.65
N THR A 85 17.17 -12.57 10.22
CA THR A 85 17.84 -11.53 11.02
C THR A 85 16.99 -10.28 11.20
N PHE A 86 15.83 -10.20 10.54
CA PHE A 86 14.90 -9.09 10.69
C PHE A 86 13.47 -9.60 10.92
N LEU A 87 12.78 -8.94 11.80
CA LEU A 87 11.34 -9.16 12.03
C LEU A 87 10.56 -8.29 11.05
N PRO A 88 9.77 -8.88 10.15
CA PRO A 88 8.95 -8.10 9.24
C PRO A 88 7.91 -7.29 10.03
N ASN A 89 7.76 -6.02 9.67
CA ASN A 89 6.81 -5.11 10.29
C ASN A 89 5.41 -5.21 9.66
N PHE A 90 4.91 -6.44 9.48
CA PHE A 90 3.61 -6.71 8.87
C PHE A 90 2.65 -7.34 9.88
N ARG A 91 1.38 -6.96 9.77
CA ARG A 91 0.30 -7.44 10.63
C ARG A 91 -0.95 -7.78 9.82
N GLN A 92 -1.80 -8.63 10.39
CA GLN A 92 -3.14 -8.86 9.86
C GLN A 92 -3.90 -7.54 9.71
N GLY A 93 -4.51 -7.33 8.56
CA GLY A 93 -5.25 -6.11 8.21
C GLY A 93 -4.42 -5.06 7.45
N ASP A 94 -3.10 -5.15 7.45
CA ASP A 94 -2.24 -4.19 6.75
C ASP A 94 -2.57 -4.13 5.26
N ALA A 95 -2.62 -2.92 4.74
CA ALA A 95 -2.75 -2.67 3.31
C ALA A 95 -1.40 -2.92 2.63
N ILE A 96 -1.42 -3.72 1.57
CA ILE A 96 -0.20 -4.16 0.89
C ILE A 96 -0.28 -4.04 -0.63
N ILE A 97 0.90 -3.99 -1.21
CA ILE A 97 1.14 -4.13 -2.65
C ILE A 97 1.91 -5.43 -2.86
N LEU A 98 1.36 -6.31 -3.69
CA LEU A 98 2.01 -7.51 -4.19
C LEU A 98 2.52 -7.26 -5.61
N TYR A 99 3.72 -7.71 -5.93
CA TYR A 99 4.28 -7.67 -7.28
C TYR A 99 5.24 -8.83 -7.52
N GLU A 100 5.43 -9.15 -8.80
CA GLU A 100 6.39 -10.16 -9.23
C GLU A 100 7.81 -9.64 -9.06
N ARG A 101 8.68 -10.40 -8.36
CA ARG A 101 10.08 -10.04 -8.11
C ARG A 101 10.99 -11.23 -8.37
N ASN A 102 11.48 -11.33 -9.61
CA ASN A 102 12.40 -12.38 -10.05
C ASN A 102 13.86 -11.90 -10.11
N SER A 103 14.12 -10.60 -9.98
CA SER A 103 15.45 -10.00 -9.98
C SER A 103 15.54 -8.84 -8.98
N ASP A 104 16.78 -8.45 -8.66
CA ASP A 104 17.03 -7.35 -7.72
C ASP A 104 16.63 -5.97 -8.26
N THR A 105 16.44 -5.84 -9.57
CA THR A 105 15.97 -4.62 -10.22
C THR A 105 14.45 -4.48 -10.20
N ASP A 106 13.73 -5.56 -9.87
CA ASP A 106 12.27 -5.56 -9.85
C ASP A 106 11.76 -4.87 -8.59
N ASN A 107 10.85 -3.92 -8.77
CA ASN A 107 10.27 -3.12 -7.70
C ASN A 107 8.85 -2.65 -8.03
N VAL A 108 8.19 -2.02 -7.08
CA VAL A 108 6.80 -1.51 -7.21
C VAL A 108 6.62 -0.58 -8.40
N THR A 109 7.66 0.15 -8.83
CA THR A 109 7.54 1.17 -9.88
C THR A 109 7.67 0.60 -11.30
N ASN A 110 8.25 -0.59 -11.46
CA ASN A 110 8.49 -1.20 -12.79
C ASN A 110 7.76 -2.52 -13.02
N LYS A 111 6.95 -2.99 -12.07
CA LYS A 111 6.16 -4.21 -12.18
C LYS A 111 4.67 -3.94 -12.08
N MET A 112 3.87 -4.88 -12.58
CA MET A 112 2.44 -4.90 -12.33
C MET A 112 2.19 -5.12 -10.84
N VAL A 113 1.36 -4.27 -10.24
CA VAL A 113 1.07 -4.30 -8.81
C VAL A 113 -0.36 -4.75 -8.54
N PHE A 114 -0.52 -5.56 -7.51
CA PHE A 114 -1.80 -6.04 -7.02
C PHE A 114 -1.99 -5.50 -5.59
N LYS A 115 -3.05 -4.75 -5.38
CA LYS A 115 -3.36 -4.19 -4.05
C LYS A 115 -4.22 -5.17 -3.27
N GLY A 116 -3.93 -5.29 -1.99
CA GLY A 116 -4.65 -6.18 -1.09
C GLY A 116 -4.49 -5.82 0.36
N ASN A 117 -4.93 -6.73 1.21
CA ASN A 117 -4.73 -6.67 2.66
C ASN A 117 -4.27 -8.04 3.16
N ILE A 118 -3.47 -8.06 4.21
CA ILE A 118 -3.07 -9.30 4.87
C ILE A 118 -4.28 -9.88 5.61
N GLU A 119 -4.69 -11.10 5.27
CA GLU A 119 -5.73 -11.84 6.00
C GLU A 119 -5.14 -12.57 7.22
N TYR A 120 -3.97 -13.16 7.04
CA TYR A 120 -3.22 -13.81 8.11
C TYR A 120 -1.73 -13.86 7.77
N LEU A 121 -0.91 -13.99 8.80
CA LEU A 121 0.54 -14.12 8.69
C LEU A 121 1.02 -15.15 9.70
N THR A 122 1.80 -16.13 9.25
CA THR A 122 2.42 -17.17 10.06
C THR A 122 3.93 -17.20 9.79
N ASP A 123 4.67 -18.08 10.46
CA ASP A 123 6.11 -18.23 10.21
C ASP A 123 6.43 -18.83 8.83
N HIS A 124 5.44 -19.45 8.17
CA HIS A 124 5.65 -20.20 6.94
C HIS A 124 4.93 -19.62 5.73
N GLU A 125 3.87 -18.85 5.94
CA GLU A 125 3.03 -18.35 4.85
C GLU A 125 2.30 -17.05 5.21
N VAL A 126 1.91 -16.32 4.18
CA VAL A 126 1.04 -15.16 4.28
C VAL A 126 -0.18 -15.34 3.38
N GLY A 127 -1.36 -15.15 3.96
CA GLY A 127 -2.63 -15.09 3.23
C GLY A 127 -2.99 -13.63 2.95
N ILE A 128 -3.31 -13.32 1.69
CA ILE A 128 -3.72 -11.99 1.29
C ILE A 128 -5.08 -12.01 0.61
N ARG A 129 -5.88 -11.00 0.87
CA ARG A 129 -7.11 -10.70 0.14
C ARG A 129 -6.81 -9.60 -0.88
N LEU A 130 -7.06 -9.89 -2.15
CA LEU A 130 -6.93 -8.90 -3.22
C LEU A 130 -8.14 -7.95 -3.21
N ARG A 131 -7.91 -6.68 -3.53
CA ARG A 131 -8.98 -5.67 -3.67
C ARG A 131 -9.79 -5.82 -4.94
N ALA A 132 -9.22 -6.49 -5.95
CA ALA A 132 -9.89 -6.75 -7.22
C ALA A 132 -9.62 -8.18 -7.66
N THR A 133 -10.64 -8.83 -8.24
CA THR A 133 -10.52 -10.15 -8.85
C THR A 133 -9.60 -10.11 -10.06
N GLN A 134 -8.83 -11.18 -10.26
CA GLN A 134 -7.93 -11.35 -11.39
C GLN A 134 -8.38 -12.53 -12.23
N GLN A 135 -9.18 -12.25 -13.25
CA GLN A 135 -9.73 -13.29 -14.12
C GLN A 135 -8.70 -13.90 -15.08
N ASN A 136 -7.63 -13.17 -15.37
CA ASN A 136 -6.55 -13.66 -16.23
C ASN A 136 -5.47 -14.36 -15.37
N PRO A 137 -5.35 -15.70 -15.44
CA PRO A 137 -4.37 -16.44 -14.63
C PRO A 137 -2.92 -16.16 -15.03
N SER A 138 -2.66 -15.60 -16.21
CA SER A 138 -1.30 -15.30 -16.66
C SER A 138 -0.67 -14.10 -15.95
N VAL A 139 -1.45 -13.28 -15.27
CA VAL A 139 -0.92 -12.09 -14.53
C VAL A 139 -0.30 -12.45 -13.17
N LEU A 140 -0.57 -13.68 -12.69
CA LEU A 140 -0.02 -14.20 -11.43
C LEU A 140 0.58 -15.60 -11.66
N PRO A 141 1.69 -15.71 -12.42
CA PRO A 141 2.30 -16.99 -12.76
C PRO A 141 2.84 -17.70 -11.51
N ALA A 142 2.44 -18.97 -11.30
CA ALA A 142 2.83 -19.75 -10.12
C ALA A 142 4.34 -20.05 -10.02
N ARG A 143 5.08 -19.90 -11.12
CA ARG A 143 6.54 -20.15 -11.15
C ARG A 143 7.39 -18.95 -10.72
N SER A 144 6.80 -17.77 -10.67
CA SER A 144 7.49 -16.53 -10.30
C SER A 144 7.67 -16.42 -8.80
N LEU A 145 8.62 -15.59 -8.41
CA LEU A 145 8.80 -15.11 -7.06
C LEU A 145 8.04 -13.79 -6.90
N TYR A 146 7.59 -13.55 -5.70
CA TYR A 146 6.78 -12.37 -5.35
C TYR A 146 7.38 -11.62 -4.16
N ALA A 147 7.08 -10.34 -4.11
CA ALA A 147 7.32 -9.50 -2.94
C ALA A 147 6.04 -8.78 -2.52
N ILE A 148 5.96 -8.50 -1.22
CA ILE A 148 4.89 -7.72 -0.59
C ILE A 148 5.55 -6.54 0.11
N GLU A 149 5.04 -5.34 -0.15
CA GLU A 149 5.40 -4.11 0.54
C GLU A 149 4.15 -3.41 1.06
N HIS A 150 4.30 -2.50 2.03
CA HIS A 150 3.17 -1.71 2.51
C HIS A 150 2.61 -0.79 1.41
N ASP A 151 1.28 -0.71 1.35
CA ASP A 151 0.59 0.26 0.49
C ASP A 151 0.30 1.54 1.29
N THR A 152 0.49 2.68 0.65
CA THR A 152 -0.04 3.95 1.16
C THR A 152 -1.54 4.00 0.97
N MET A 153 -2.27 4.02 2.07
CA MET A 153 -3.73 4.12 2.01
C MET A 153 -4.17 5.53 1.64
N ASP A 154 -4.55 5.74 0.38
CA ASP A 154 -5.18 6.98 -0.09
C ASP A 154 -6.64 7.15 0.40
N THR A 155 -7.18 6.20 1.17
CA THR A 155 -8.58 6.23 1.61
C THR A 155 -8.90 7.43 2.48
N THR A 156 -7.99 7.84 3.35
CA THR A 156 -8.16 9.03 4.19
C THR A 156 -8.25 10.29 3.34
N PHE A 157 -7.32 10.48 2.40
CA PHE A 157 -7.31 11.64 1.50
C PHE A 157 -8.54 11.64 0.58
N ARG A 158 -8.94 10.48 0.07
CA ARG A 158 -10.18 10.34 -0.70
C ARG A 158 -11.40 10.77 0.11
N SER A 159 -11.50 10.34 1.37
CA SER A 159 -12.58 10.74 2.27
C SER A 159 -12.57 12.25 2.56
N MET A 160 -11.38 12.85 2.73
CA MET A 160 -11.23 14.29 2.91
C MET A 160 -11.70 15.07 1.67
N TYR A 161 -11.32 14.65 0.46
CA TYR A 161 -11.82 15.27 -0.78
C TYR A 161 -13.33 15.08 -0.95
N GLN A 162 -13.89 13.92 -0.60
CA GLN A 162 -15.33 13.70 -0.62
C GLN A 162 -16.05 14.61 0.36
N GLY A 163 -15.49 14.80 1.57
CA GLY A 163 -16.03 15.74 2.55
C GLY A 163 -16.01 17.19 2.04
N LEU A 164 -14.90 17.58 1.39
CA LEU A 164 -14.79 18.92 0.79
C LEU A 164 -15.78 19.12 -0.37
N TYR A 165 -16.00 18.09 -1.18
CA TYR A 165 -17.03 18.12 -2.23
C TYR A 165 -18.46 18.21 -1.64
N ALA A 166 -18.72 17.44 -0.58
CA ALA A 166 -20.00 17.51 0.13
C ALA A 166 -20.26 18.90 0.73
N TYR A 167 -19.22 19.60 1.21
CA TYR A 167 -19.33 20.99 1.64
C TYR A 167 -19.80 21.91 0.50
N LEU A 168 -19.26 21.77 -0.71
CA LEU A 168 -19.70 22.57 -1.87
C LEU A 168 -21.17 22.33 -2.24
N SER A 169 -21.65 21.11 -2.03
CA SER A 169 -23.03 20.68 -2.34
C SER A 169 -24.00 20.93 -1.19
N ALA A 170 -23.49 21.39 -0.03
CA ALA A 170 -24.32 21.62 1.15
C ALA A 170 -25.20 22.87 1.01
N THR A 171 -26.29 22.92 1.77
CA THR A 171 -27.13 24.13 1.88
C THR A 171 -26.36 25.28 2.54
N GLN A 172 -26.78 26.53 2.28
CA GLN A 172 -26.14 27.71 2.87
C GLN A 172 -26.11 27.61 4.40
N GLU A 173 -27.23 27.25 5.02
CA GLU A 173 -27.34 27.08 6.47
C GLU A 173 -26.30 26.11 7.05
N ARG A 174 -26.04 24.98 6.38
CA ARG A 174 -25.00 24.03 6.81
C ARG A 174 -23.58 24.59 6.64
N ARG A 175 -23.34 25.35 5.57
CA ARG A 175 -22.04 25.98 5.35
C ARG A 175 -21.76 27.07 6.38
N ASP A 176 -22.78 27.87 6.69
CA ASP A 176 -22.69 28.93 7.71
C ASP A 176 -22.42 28.34 9.10
N LEU A 177 -23.09 27.23 9.45
CA LEU A 177 -22.85 26.49 10.69
C LEU A 177 -21.39 26.03 10.80
N LEU A 178 -20.82 25.47 9.72
CA LEU A 178 -19.42 25.02 9.69
C LEU A 178 -18.41 26.18 9.78
N LEU A 179 -18.78 27.35 9.28
CA LEU A 179 -17.96 28.55 9.32
C LEU A 179 -18.22 29.44 10.56
N SER A 180 -19.07 28.96 11.47
CA SER A 180 -19.47 29.73 12.68
C SER A 180 -20.06 31.10 12.35
N GLN A 181 -20.87 31.19 11.29
CA GLN A 181 -21.60 32.40 10.86
C GLN A 181 -23.06 32.33 11.20
#